data_83264162713b357bae241c0ac2675153
#
_entry.id   83264162713b357bae241c0ac2675153
#
_cell.length_a   1.000
_cell.length_b   1.000
_cell.length_c   1.000
_cell.angle_alpha   90.00
_cell.angle_beta   90.00
_cell.angle_gamma   90.00
#
_symmetry.space_group_name_H-M   'P 1'
#
loop_
_entity.id
_entity.type
_entity.pdbx_description
1 polymer ?
#
loop_
_entity_poly.entity_id
_entity_poly.type
_entity_poly.pdbx_seq_one_letter_code
_entity_poly.pdbx_strand_id
1 'polypeptide(L)'
;MNNQDSIIIRGLCQNNLKNISLNIPKKKIVVFTGVSGSGKSSIVFDTIAAESQRQMNETYTAFMRGRLPKYEKPRCEFIDNLSASVIVDQSRLGGNIRSTVGTISDMYAALRLLYSRIGTPQVGTASYFSFNNPNGMCETCSGIGKVLSVDVIKRIDPEKTWNEGMADLPAFHVNNYYWKIYAESGLFPLDKKWKDFTELERNHLLYAADYEGGPRLSKRVEGVQNYLNKMLINRDTSNLKEASVKRLMYLVEEKPCPVCHGRRLNAKALSCKVKGYSIDEMCEMEFTELYDLLKTIDDPRVSTVIDALCASLKRMIDIGLPYLSMNRESSTLSGGEAQRLKLVRYMASSLTGMTYIFDEPSTGLHPRDVHRMSELLK
;
A
#
# COMPACT_ATOMS: atom_id res chain seq x y z
N MET A 1 -37.19 28.63 -8.55
CA MET A 1 -36.17 27.74 -8.01
C MET A 1 -35.17 28.60 -7.23
N ASN A 2 -34.99 28.33 -5.95
CA ASN A 2 -34.01 29.07 -5.16
C ASN A 2 -32.62 28.88 -5.74
N ASN A 3 -31.92 29.97 -6.01
CA ASN A 3 -30.54 29.93 -6.56
C ASN A 3 -29.55 29.08 -5.71
N GLN A 4 -29.90 28.75 -4.48
CA GLN A 4 -29.09 27.96 -3.55
C GLN A 4 -29.12 26.44 -3.81
N ASP A 5 -30.06 25.93 -4.61
CA ASP A 5 -30.23 24.51 -4.84
C ASP A 5 -29.50 23.97 -6.10
N SER A 6 -28.70 24.80 -6.76
CA SER A 6 -27.96 24.43 -7.97
C SER A 6 -26.57 25.05 -7.99
N ILE A 7 -25.60 24.34 -8.55
CA ILE A 7 -24.31 24.90 -8.97
C ILE A 7 -24.55 25.68 -10.28
N ILE A 8 -24.14 26.91 -10.35
CA ILE A 8 -24.37 27.81 -11.48
C ILE A 8 -23.04 28.04 -12.19
N ILE A 9 -22.98 27.73 -13.48
CA ILE A 9 -21.81 27.97 -14.34
C ILE A 9 -22.25 28.82 -15.52
N ARG A 10 -21.51 29.87 -15.86
CA ARG A 10 -21.77 30.74 -17.01
C ARG A 10 -20.48 30.99 -17.78
N GLY A 11 -20.60 31.02 -19.11
CA GLY A 11 -19.51 31.36 -19.99
C GLY A 11 -18.34 30.38 -19.94
N LEU A 12 -18.57 29.08 -19.78
CA LEU A 12 -17.51 28.09 -19.63
C LEU A 12 -16.82 27.80 -20.95
N CYS A 13 -15.50 28.10 -20.99
CA CYS A 13 -14.61 27.95 -22.16
C CYS A 13 -13.41 27.05 -21.85
N GLN A 14 -13.54 26.10 -20.93
CA GLN A 14 -12.44 25.21 -20.55
C GLN A 14 -12.18 24.15 -21.66
N ASN A 15 -10.92 23.96 -22.04
CA ASN A 15 -10.48 23.04 -23.09
C ASN A 15 -11.24 23.24 -24.42
N ASN A 16 -12.04 22.26 -24.85
CA ASN A 16 -12.84 22.28 -26.08
C ASN A 16 -14.26 22.86 -25.91
N LEU A 17 -14.61 23.32 -24.72
CA LEU A 17 -15.95 23.89 -24.46
C LEU A 17 -16.08 25.31 -25.05
N LYS A 18 -17.26 25.59 -25.64
CA LYS A 18 -17.54 26.81 -26.38
C LYS A 18 -18.63 27.62 -25.70
N ASN A 19 -18.25 28.40 -24.68
CA ASN A 19 -19.14 29.31 -23.97
C ASN A 19 -20.43 28.66 -23.46
N ILE A 20 -20.27 27.58 -22.66
CA ILE A 20 -21.40 26.80 -22.14
C ILE A 20 -21.89 27.37 -20.82
N SER A 21 -23.21 27.44 -20.65
CA SER A 21 -23.84 27.80 -19.37
C SER A 21 -24.70 26.66 -18.86
N LEU A 22 -24.54 26.30 -17.59
CA LEU A 22 -25.17 25.16 -16.93
C LEU A 22 -25.73 25.52 -15.57
N ASN A 23 -26.86 24.89 -15.20
CA ASN A 23 -27.36 24.82 -13.83
C ASN A 23 -27.41 23.34 -13.42
N ILE A 24 -26.63 22.96 -12.44
CA ILE A 24 -26.51 21.57 -12.00
C ILE A 24 -27.19 21.44 -10.63
N PRO A 25 -28.28 20.67 -10.52
CA PRO A 25 -29.02 20.57 -9.27
C PRO A 25 -28.19 19.88 -8.19
N LYS A 26 -28.25 20.40 -6.96
CA LYS A 26 -27.66 19.79 -5.77
C LYS A 26 -28.57 18.72 -5.18
N LYS A 27 -28.01 17.86 -4.32
CA LYS A 27 -28.72 16.77 -3.62
C LYS A 27 -29.42 15.80 -4.59
N LYS A 28 -28.87 15.62 -5.79
CA LYS A 28 -29.36 14.70 -6.82
C LYS A 28 -28.20 14.00 -7.50
N ILE A 29 -28.49 12.83 -8.05
CA ILE A 29 -27.57 12.15 -8.97
C ILE A 29 -27.70 12.83 -10.33
N VAL A 30 -26.59 13.38 -10.83
CA VAL A 30 -26.51 14.01 -12.15
C VAL A 30 -25.54 13.20 -13.01
N VAL A 31 -25.99 12.76 -14.17
CA VAL A 31 -25.20 11.94 -15.09
C VAL A 31 -24.81 12.75 -16.31
N PHE A 32 -23.49 12.86 -16.57
CA PHE A 32 -22.94 13.48 -17.77
C PHE A 32 -22.66 12.41 -18.83
N THR A 33 -23.40 12.43 -19.93
CA THR A 33 -23.26 11.47 -21.04
C THR A 33 -22.86 12.17 -22.33
N GLY A 34 -22.29 11.43 -23.26
CA GLY A 34 -21.92 11.93 -24.59
C GLY A 34 -20.71 11.16 -25.16
N VAL A 35 -20.40 11.41 -26.43
CA VAL A 35 -19.26 10.78 -27.11
C VAL A 35 -17.93 11.18 -26.49
N SER A 36 -16.86 10.39 -26.76
CA SER A 36 -15.52 10.75 -26.32
C SER A 36 -15.11 12.10 -26.91
N GLY A 37 -14.44 12.93 -26.11
CA GLY A 37 -14.04 14.29 -26.51
C GLY A 37 -15.15 15.36 -26.47
N SER A 38 -16.40 15.03 -26.05
CA SER A 38 -17.51 16.00 -25.98
C SER A 38 -17.40 17.02 -24.82
N GLY A 39 -16.35 16.97 -23.99
CA GLY A 39 -16.13 17.92 -22.90
C GLY A 39 -16.71 17.52 -21.53
N LYS A 40 -17.21 16.27 -21.37
CA LYS A 40 -17.73 15.78 -20.07
C LYS A 40 -16.72 15.96 -18.94
N SER A 41 -15.50 15.46 -19.14
CA SER A 41 -14.42 15.56 -18.15
C SER A 41 -14.01 17.02 -17.89
N SER A 42 -14.05 17.86 -18.93
CA SER A 42 -13.73 19.29 -18.81
C SER A 42 -14.75 20.05 -17.94
N ILE A 43 -16.03 19.65 -17.97
CA ILE A 43 -17.05 20.22 -17.08
C ILE A 43 -16.85 19.70 -15.65
N VAL A 44 -16.74 18.39 -15.49
CA VAL A 44 -16.83 17.74 -14.17
C VAL A 44 -15.50 17.83 -13.41
N PHE A 45 -14.39 17.46 -14.05
CA PHE A 45 -13.07 17.42 -13.39
C PHE A 45 -12.31 18.72 -13.51
N ASP A 46 -12.16 19.26 -14.74
CA ASP A 46 -11.34 20.44 -14.99
C ASP A 46 -12.04 21.75 -14.57
N THR A 47 -13.35 21.71 -14.32
CA THR A 47 -14.11 22.90 -13.88
C THR A 47 -14.63 22.72 -12.46
N ILE A 48 -15.60 21.84 -12.23
CA ILE A 48 -16.30 21.73 -10.93
C ILE A 48 -15.35 21.23 -9.85
N ALA A 49 -14.66 20.11 -10.08
CA ALA A 49 -13.75 19.54 -9.13
C ALA A 49 -12.53 20.46 -8.88
N ALA A 50 -11.90 20.94 -9.96
CA ALA A 50 -10.73 21.80 -9.88
C ALA A 50 -11.02 23.10 -9.12
N GLU A 51 -12.11 23.78 -9.42
CA GLU A 51 -12.46 25.04 -8.74
C GLU A 51 -12.85 24.81 -7.27
N SER A 52 -13.59 23.73 -6.98
CA SER A 52 -13.91 23.36 -5.61
C SER A 52 -12.64 23.08 -4.79
N GLN A 53 -11.70 22.32 -5.33
CA GLN A 53 -10.41 22.03 -4.67
C GLN A 53 -9.55 23.29 -4.55
N ARG A 54 -9.54 24.16 -5.56
CA ARG A 54 -8.83 25.44 -5.51
C ARG A 54 -9.34 26.32 -4.39
N GLN A 55 -10.66 26.51 -4.28
CA GLN A 55 -11.29 27.30 -3.21
C GLN A 55 -11.00 26.69 -1.83
N MET A 56 -11.06 25.36 -1.70
CA MET A 56 -10.72 24.69 -0.46
C MET A 56 -9.24 24.90 -0.10
N ASN A 57 -8.33 24.82 -1.07
CA ASN A 57 -6.90 25.06 -0.85
C ASN A 57 -6.63 26.49 -0.38
N GLU A 58 -7.42 27.49 -0.79
CA GLU A 58 -7.28 28.89 -0.34
C GLU A 58 -7.59 29.07 1.16
N THR A 59 -8.36 28.19 1.77
CA THR A 59 -8.63 28.23 3.21
C THR A 59 -7.46 27.80 4.08
N TYR A 60 -6.46 27.12 3.50
CA TYR A 60 -5.27 26.64 4.22
C TYR A 60 -4.18 27.72 4.32
N THR A 61 -3.29 27.55 5.30
CA THR A 61 -2.12 28.41 5.47
C THR A 61 -1.18 28.34 4.26
N ALA A 62 -0.36 29.37 4.02
CA ALA A 62 0.59 29.42 2.92
C ALA A 62 1.56 28.22 2.92
N PHE A 63 1.98 27.75 4.10
CA PHE A 63 2.83 26.58 4.28
C PHE A 63 2.15 25.29 3.78
N MET A 64 0.87 25.10 4.12
CA MET A 64 0.10 23.94 3.67
C MET A 64 -0.17 24.01 2.16
N ARG A 65 -0.58 25.17 1.65
CA ARG A 65 -0.83 25.38 0.21
C ARG A 65 0.36 25.03 -0.67
N GLY A 66 1.59 25.29 -0.20
CA GLY A 66 2.82 24.95 -0.94
C GLY A 66 3.05 23.44 -1.15
N ARG A 67 2.36 22.59 -0.38
CA ARG A 67 2.47 21.12 -0.42
C ARG A 67 1.29 20.42 -1.06
N LEU A 68 0.19 21.15 -1.29
CA LEU A 68 -1.01 20.64 -1.93
C LEU A 68 -0.93 20.74 -3.46
N PRO A 69 -1.67 19.90 -4.20
CA PRO A 69 -1.80 20.04 -5.63
C PRO A 69 -2.31 21.43 -6.00
N LYS A 70 -1.71 22.04 -7.01
CA LYS A 70 -2.15 23.34 -7.52
C LYS A 70 -3.21 23.13 -8.58
N TYR A 71 -4.34 23.79 -8.41
CA TYR A 71 -5.43 23.80 -9.39
C TYR A 71 -5.51 25.16 -10.04
N GLU A 72 -5.59 25.18 -11.36
CA GLU A 72 -5.80 26.42 -12.12
C GLU A 72 -7.26 26.84 -12.03
N LYS A 73 -7.49 28.16 -12.07
CA LYS A 73 -8.84 28.70 -12.14
C LYS A 73 -9.45 28.35 -13.51
N PRO A 74 -10.64 27.72 -13.54
CA PRO A 74 -11.27 27.37 -14.83
C PRO A 74 -11.63 28.62 -15.64
N ARG A 75 -11.56 28.49 -16.95
CA ARG A 75 -11.92 29.57 -17.88
C ARG A 75 -13.43 29.69 -18.01
N CYS A 76 -14.04 30.43 -17.10
CA CYS A 76 -15.48 30.73 -17.11
C CYS A 76 -15.70 32.18 -16.68
N GLU A 77 -16.83 32.76 -17.09
CA GLU A 77 -17.23 34.10 -16.65
C GLU A 77 -17.64 34.09 -15.17
N PHE A 78 -18.37 33.05 -14.77
CA PHE A 78 -18.94 32.96 -13.45
C PHE A 78 -19.16 31.49 -13.04
N ILE A 79 -18.81 31.15 -11.80
CA ILE A 79 -19.12 29.89 -11.15
C ILE A 79 -19.48 30.17 -9.70
N ASP A 80 -20.64 29.67 -9.26
CA ASP A 80 -21.16 29.92 -7.93
C ASP A 80 -21.81 28.70 -7.30
N ASN A 81 -21.96 28.78 -5.99
CA ASN A 81 -22.67 27.79 -5.20
C ASN A 81 -22.03 26.40 -5.22
N LEU A 82 -20.69 26.33 -5.38
CA LEU A 82 -19.95 25.08 -5.26
C LEU A 82 -19.99 24.54 -3.83
N SER A 83 -20.06 23.22 -3.72
CA SER A 83 -19.80 22.49 -2.48
C SER A 83 -18.39 21.89 -2.51
N ALA A 84 -17.83 21.59 -1.35
CA ALA A 84 -16.58 20.81 -1.30
C ALA A 84 -16.74 19.51 -2.11
N SER A 85 -15.78 19.20 -2.95
CA SER A 85 -15.86 18.05 -3.85
C SER A 85 -14.89 16.93 -3.46
N VAL A 86 -15.34 15.69 -3.65
CA VAL A 86 -14.53 14.48 -3.51
C VAL A 86 -14.54 13.73 -4.85
N ILE A 87 -13.36 13.46 -5.36
CA ILE A 87 -13.19 12.70 -6.62
C ILE A 87 -13.00 11.23 -6.30
N VAL A 88 -13.82 10.38 -6.92
CA VAL A 88 -13.76 8.92 -6.83
C VAL A 88 -13.43 8.37 -8.22
N ASP A 89 -12.16 8.38 -8.52
CA ASP A 89 -11.58 7.93 -9.78
C ASP A 89 -10.91 6.55 -9.64
N GLN A 90 -10.44 6.01 -10.78
CA GLN A 90 -9.72 4.74 -10.84
C GLN A 90 -8.23 4.88 -10.51
N SER A 91 -7.78 6.04 -10.05
CA SER A 91 -6.39 6.21 -9.64
C SER A 91 -6.05 5.26 -8.49
N ARG A 92 -4.84 4.71 -8.54
CA ARG A 92 -4.36 3.80 -7.48
C ARG A 92 -4.39 4.51 -6.14
N LEU A 93 -4.87 3.81 -5.13
CA LEU A 93 -4.76 4.26 -3.74
C LEU A 93 -3.28 4.28 -3.38
N GLY A 94 -2.77 5.44 -2.97
CA GLY A 94 -1.37 5.80 -2.88
C GLY A 94 -0.45 4.73 -2.29
N GLY A 95 0.78 4.69 -2.82
CA GLY A 95 1.78 3.64 -2.63
C GLY A 95 2.50 3.60 -1.29
N ASN A 96 1.81 3.75 -0.16
CA ASN A 96 2.44 3.46 1.12
C ASN A 96 2.47 1.94 1.32
N ILE A 97 3.67 1.36 1.46
CA ILE A 97 3.92 -0.07 1.70
C ILE A 97 3.15 -0.65 2.91
N ARG A 98 2.72 0.20 3.84
CA ARG A 98 1.92 -0.18 5.02
C ARG A 98 0.41 -0.06 4.81
N SER A 99 -0.02 0.40 3.63
CA SER A 99 -1.43 0.61 3.34
C SER A 99 -2.10 -0.69 2.91
N THR A 100 -3.14 -1.08 3.62
CA THR A 100 -3.97 -2.26 3.32
C THR A 100 -5.43 -1.86 3.17
N VAL A 101 -6.25 -2.74 2.59
CA VAL A 101 -7.69 -2.54 2.50
C VAL A 101 -8.30 -2.25 3.88
N GLY A 102 -7.90 -3.00 4.92
CA GLY A 102 -8.37 -2.78 6.30
C GLY A 102 -8.00 -1.42 6.88
N THR A 103 -6.82 -0.87 6.54
CA THR A 103 -6.41 0.46 7.03
C THR A 103 -7.09 1.59 6.27
N ILE A 104 -7.35 1.42 4.96
CA ILE A 104 -8.02 2.43 4.14
C ILE A 104 -9.51 2.52 4.49
N SER A 105 -10.14 1.38 4.78
CA SER A 105 -11.56 1.30 5.13
C SER A 105 -11.88 1.57 6.60
N ASP A 106 -10.86 1.82 7.43
CA ASP A 106 -10.93 1.95 8.88
C ASP A 106 -11.41 0.68 9.64
N MET A 107 -11.72 -0.41 8.91
CA MET A 107 -12.16 -1.68 9.52
C MET A 107 -11.09 -2.29 10.43
N TYR A 108 -9.79 -2.14 10.08
CA TYR A 108 -8.70 -2.61 10.93
C TYR A 108 -8.65 -1.91 12.30
N ALA A 109 -9.03 -0.63 12.37
CA ALA A 109 -9.10 0.10 13.63
C ALA A 109 -10.18 -0.48 14.55
N ALA A 110 -11.36 -0.80 14.01
CA ALA A 110 -12.44 -1.43 14.74
C ALA A 110 -12.09 -2.87 15.17
N LEU A 111 -11.43 -3.65 14.31
CA LEU A 111 -10.96 -4.99 14.64
C LEU A 111 -9.93 -4.98 15.80
N ARG A 112 -8.99 -4.03 15.79
CA ARG A 112 -8.04 -3.84 16.91
C ARG A 112 -8.74 -3.52 18.22
N LEU A 113 -9.81 -2.73 18.15
CA LEU A 113 -10.61 -2.42 19.34
C LEU A 113 -11.35 -3.67 19.87
N LEU A 114 -11.88 -4.50 18.97
CA LEU A 114 -12.49 -5.80 19.31
C LEU A 114 -11.49 -6.66 20.11
N TYR A 115 -10.30 -6.89 19.57
CA TYR A 115 -9.25 -7.68 20.23
C TYR A 115 -8.83 -7.12 21.59
N SER A 116 -8.75 -5.80 21.72
CA SER A 116 -8.39 -5.16 22.99
C SER A 116 -9.45 -5.34 24.09
N ARG A 117 -10.71 -5.60 23.73
CA ARG A 117 -11.82 -5.73 24.69
C ARG A 117 -12.12 -7.17 25.10
N ILE A 118 -12.08 -8.11 24.15
CA ILE A 118 -12.51 -9.49 24.38
C ILE A 118 -11.46 -10.56 24.04
N GLY A 119 -10.30 -10.16 23.53
CA GLY A 119 -9.24 -11.10 23.17
C GLY A 119 -8.62 -11.78 24.38
N THR A 120 -8.23 -13.05 24.23
CA THR A 120 -7.60 -13.86 25.27
C THR A 120 -6.32 -14.52 24.73
N PRO A 121 -5.19 -14.44 25.45
CA PRO A 121 -4.97 -13.64 26.66
C PRO A 121 -5.05 -12.13 26.43
N GLN A 122 -5.33 -11.36 27.48
CA GLN A 122 -5.32 -9.90 27.42
C GLN A 122 -3.90 -9.39 27.17
N VAL A 123 -3.71 -8.66 26.05
CA VAL A 123 -2.39 -8.17 25.63
C VAL A 123 -2.22 -6.67 25.93
N GLY A 124 -3.31 -5.91 25.85
CA GLY A 124 -3.31 -4.48 26.09
C GLY A 124 -4.35 -3.73 25.28
N THR A 125 -4.15 -2.43 25.08
CA THR A 125 -5.04 -1.56 24.31
C THR A 125 -4.97 -1.84 22.81
N ALA A 126 -5.85 -1.23 22.01
CA ALA A 126 -5.88 -1.38 20.56
C ALA A 126 -4.55 -1.06 19.84
N SER A 127 -3.64 -0.28 20.48
CA SER A 127 -2.31 0.02 19.95
C SER A 127 -1.39 -1.22 19.90
N TYR A 128 -1.57 -2.18 20.80
CA TYR A 128 -0.82 -3.44 20.82
C TYR A 128 -1.14 -4.36 19.64
N PHE A 129 -2.24 -4.13 18.96
CA PHE A 129 -2.65 -4.87 17.77
C PHE A 129 -2.37 -4.10 16.47
N SER A 130 -1.59 -3.02 16.52
CA SER A 130 -1.27 -2.21 15.37
C SER A 130 0.13 -2.50 14.85
N PHE A 131 0.25 -2.92 13.60
CA PHE A 131 1.54 -3.06 12.93
C PHE A 131 2.20 -1.71 12.58
N ASN A 132 1.52 -0.59 12.82
CA ASN A 132 2.06 0.77 12.70
C ASN A 132 2.46 1.38 14.05
N ASN A 133 2.37 0.61 15.13
CA ASN A 133 2.71 1.07 16.49
C ASN A 133 3.81 0.19 17.08
N PRO A 134 4.84 0.76 17.71
CA PRO A 134 5.94 0.01 18.33
C PRO A 134 5.49 -1.11 19.29
N ASN A 135 4.38 -0.93 20.00
CA ASN A 135 3.87 -1.91 20.95
C ASN A 135 3.33 -3.19 20.29
N GLY A 136 2.90 -3.12 19.01
CA GLY A 136 2.26 -4.23 18.30
C GLY A 136 3.04 -4.74 17.11
N MET A 137 3.91 -3.92 16.52
CA MET A 137 4.64 -4.29 15.31
C MET A 137 5.70 -5.35 15.58
N CYS A 138 6.00 -6.16 14.57
CA CYS A 138 7.19 -7.00 14.56
C CYS A 138 8.44 -6.11 14.50
N GLU A 139 9.33 -6.24 15.45
CA GLU A 139 10.54 -5.41 15.55
C GLU A 139 11.47 -5.61 14.33
N THR A 140 11.62 -6.85 13.86
CA THR A 140 12.53 -7.21 12.75
C THR A 140 12.16 -6.51 11.44
N CYS A 141 10.87 -6.45 11.09
CA CYS A 141 10.42 -5.81 9.85
C CYS A 141 9.71 -4.47 10.11
N SER A 142 9.70 -3.98 11.33
CA SER A 142 9.02 -2.74 11.72
C SER A 142 7.56 -2.67 11.24
N GLY A 143 6.85 -3.81 11.26
CA GLY A 143 5.44 -3.91 10.85
C GLY A 143 5.19 -3.96 9.34
N ILE A 144 6.23 -4.09 8.51
CA ILE A 144 6.09 -4.19 7.04
C ILE A 144 5.68 -5.61 6.62
N GLY A 145 6.07 -6.64 7.39
CA GLY A 145 5.82 -8.04 7.06
C GLY A 145 6.86 -8.64 6.11
N LYS A 146 7.64 -7.80 5.45
CA LYS A 146 8.68 -8.16 4.50
C LYS A 146 10.02 -7.60 4.94
N VAL A 147 11.09 -8.23 4.54
CA VAL A 147 12.46 -7.74 4.68
C VAL A 147 13.12 -7.74 3.30
N LEU A 148 13.95 -6.75 3.09
CA LEU A 148 14.81 -6.74 1.93
C LEU A 148 15.94 -7.74 2.16
N SER A 149 16.18 -8.61 1.19
CA SER A 149 17.24 -9.60 1.20
C SER A 149 17.96 -9.58 -0.13
N VAL A 150 19.26 -9.74 -0.08
CA VAL A 150 20.05 -10.00 -1.29
C VAL A 150 20.28 -11.50 -1.36
N ASP A 151 19.85 -12.14 -2.44
CA ASP A 151 20.13 -13.55 -2.68
C ASP A 151 21.40 -13.68 -3.51
N VAL A 152 22.53 -13.78 -2.80
CA VAL A 152 23.85 -13.90 -3.45
C VAL A 152 23.94 -15.18 -4.28
N ILE A 153 23.31 -16.28 -3.83
CA ILE A 153 23.43 -17.59 -4.48
C ILE A 153 22.90 -17.55 -5.90
N LYS A 154 21.81 -16.81 -6.14
CA LYS A 154 21.25 -16.62 -7.50
C LYS A 154 22.16 -15.85 -8.45
N ARG A 155 23.21 -15.22 -7.94
CA ARG A 155 24.20 -14.45 -8.69
C ARG A 155 25.54 -15.18 -8.81
N ILE A 156 25.60 -16.42 -8.36
CA ILE A 156 26.79 -17.25 -8.47
C ILE A 156 26.55 -18.26 -9.59
N ASP A 157 27.43 -18.24 -10.58
CA ASP A 157 27.45 -19.23 -11.67
C ASP A 157 28.05 -20.54 -11.14
N PRO A 158 27.27 -21.62 -11.07
CA PRO A 158 27.74 -22.89 -10.51
C PRO A 158 28.86 -23.55 -11.31
N GLU A 159 29.02 -23.22 -12.57
CA GLU A 159 30.02 -23.83 -13.47
C GLU A 159 31.35 -23.07 -13.50
N LYS A 160 31.40 -21.88 -12.85
CA LYS A 160 32.62 -21.07 -12.81
C LYS A 160 33.35 -21.15 -11.48
N THR A 161 34.64 -20.84 -11.55
CA THR A 161 35.52 -20.64 -10.41
C THR A 161 35.58 -19.15 -10.00
N TRP A 162 36.18 -18.85 -8.83
CA TRP A 162 36.38 -17.46 -8.43
C TRP A 162 37.23 -16.69 -9.45
N ASN A 163 38.27 -17.32 -9.96
CA ASN A 163 39.17 -16.75 -10.97
C ASN A 163 38.48 -16.50 -12.32
N GLU A 164 37.46 -17.27 -12.65
CA GLU A 164 36.62 -17.06 -13.83
C GLU A 164 35.45 -16.12 -13.62
N GLY A 165 35.33 -15.53 -12.44
CA GLY A 165 34.28 -14.57 -12.12
C GLY A 165 32.92 -15.24 -11.85
N MET A 166 32.89 -16.26 -10.99
CA MET A 166 31.66 -16.97 -10.63
C MET A 166 30.61 -16.06 -9.99
N ALA A 167 31.00 -14.96 -9.35
CA ALA A 167 30.08 -14.02 -8.72
C ALA A 167 29.72 -12.87 -9.69
N ASP A 168 28.51 -12.90 -10.25
CA ASP A 168 27.98 -11.81 -11.09
C ASP A 168 27.47 -10.66 -10.20
N LEU A 169 28.40 -10.01 -9.52
CA LEU A 169 28.16 -8.92 -8.60
C LEU A 169 29.16 -7.80 -8.90
N PRO A 170 28.72 -6.55 -9.18
CA PRO A 170 29.60 -5.48 -9.66
C PRO A 170 30.85 -5.24 -8.80
N ALA A 171 30.72 -5.38 -7.48
CA ALA A 171 31.85 -5.18 -6.56
C ALA A 171 32.89 -6.33 -6.62
N PHE A 172 32.48 -7.53 -7.06
CA PHE A 172 33.24 -8.75 -7.05
C PHE A 172 33.65 -9.25 -8.45
N HIS A 173 33.50 -8.42 -9.49
CA HIS A 173 34.04 -8.76 -10.80
C HIS A 173 35.55 -8.94 -10.76
N VAL A 174 36.04 -9.85 -11.58
CA VAL A 174 37.48 -10.21 -11.66
C VAL A 174 38.35 -8.95 -11.76
N ASN A 175 39.41 -8.91 -11.00
CA ASN A 175 40.36 -7.79 -10.84
C ASN A 175 39.83 -6.56 -10.10
N ASN A 176 38.60 -6.51 -9.64
CA ASN A 176 38.10 -5.46 -8.78
C ASN A 176 38.70 -5.57 -7.36
N TYR A 177 38.63 -4.45 -6.60
CA TYR A 177 39.20 -4.36 -5.27
C TYR A 177 38.72 -5.46 -4.32
N TYR A 178 37.41 -5.70 -4.25
CA TYR A 178 36.86 -6.73 -3.37
C TYR A 178 37.20 -8.16 -3.87
N TRP A 179 37.18 -8.38 -5.19
CA TRP A 179 37.59 -9.66 -5.74
C TRP A 179 39.02 -10.04 -5.30
N LYS A 180 39.98 -9.07 -5.35
CA LYS A 180 41.36 -9.26 -4.90
C LYS A 180 41.46 -9.59 -3.43
N ILE A 181 40.77 -8.83 -2.56
CA ILE A 181 40.77 -9.06 -1.12
C ILE A 181 40.32 -10.49 -0.78
N TYR A 182 39.25 -10.96 -1.45
CA TYR A 182 38.74 -12.31 -1.24
C TYR A 182 39.67 -13.38 -1.82
N ALA A 183 40.29 -13.14 -2.97
CA ALA A 183 41.30 -14.03 -3.54
C ALA A 183 42.52 -14.18 -2.63
N GLU A 184 42.94 -13.10 -2.00
CA GLU A 184 44.10 -13.10 -1.08
C GLU A 184 43.79 -13.63 0.34
N SER A 185 42.51 -13.84 0.64
CA SER A 185 42.06 -14.22 2.00
C SER A 185 42.40 -15.65 2.40
N GLY A 186 42.55 -16.55 1.43
CA GLY A 186 42.73 -17.99 1.68
C GLY A 186 41.51 -18.70 2.26
N LEU A 187 40.30 -18.08 2.23
CA LEU A 187 39.07 -18.60 2.82
C LEU A 187 38.50 -19.80 2.06
N PHE A 188 38.74 -19.86 0.77
CA PHE A 188 38.19 -20.87 -0.12
C PHE A 188 39.11 -21.09 -1.33
N PRO A 189 39.02 -22.26 -2.02
CA PRO A 189 39.84 -22.53 -3.19
C PRO A 189 39.37 -21.70 -4.40
N LEU A 190 40.33 -20.99 -5.03
CA LEU A 190 40.03 -20.05 -6.12
C LEU A 190 39.71 -20.71 -7.45
N ASP A 191 40.23 -21.93 -7.69
CA ASP A 191 40.11 -22.69 -8.94
C ASP A 191 39.09 -23.83 -8.86
N LYS A 192 38.29 -23.86 -7.79
CA LYS A 192 37.22 -24.83 -7.62
C LYS A 192 35.90 -24.23 -8.11
N LYS A 193 35.08 -25.01 -8.81
CA LYS A 193 33.77 -24.56 -9.24
C LYS A 193 32.80 -24.45 -8.06
N TRP A 194 31.89 -23.49 -8.09
CA TRP A 194 30.93 -23.29 -7.01
C TRP A 194 30.08 -24.54 -6.70
N LYS A 195 29.67 -25.30 -7.72
CA LYS A 195 28.89 -26.53 -7.52
C LYS A 195 29.63 -27.55 -6.67
N ASP A 196 30.96 -27.56 -6.71
CA ASP A 196 31.83 -28.51 -6.02
C ASP A 196 32.25 -28.03 -4.64
N PHE A 197 31.86 -26.79 -4.23
CA PHE A 197 32.15 -26.26 -2.90
C PHE A 197 31.45 -27.08 -1.82
N THR A 198 32.18 -27.43 -0.76
CA THR A 198 31.58 -27.95 0.46
C THR A 198 30.71 -26.89 1.14
N GLU A 199 29.83 -27.31 2.04
CA GLU A 199 28.99 -26.39 2.83
C GLU A 199 29.84 -25.38 3.61
N LEU A 200 30.96 -25.84 4.13
CA LEU A 200 31.92 -25.02 4.85
C LEU A 200 32.55 -23.93 3.99
N GLU A 201 33.04 -24.29 2.79
CA GLU A 201 33.60 -23.34 1.82
C GLU A 201 32.56 -22.31 1.37
N ARG A 202 31.29 -22.74 1.20
CA ARG A 202 30.18 -21.85 0.90
C ARG A 202 29.94 -20.86 2.03
N ASN A 203 29.90 -21.34 3.26
CA ASN A 203 29.71 -20.50 4.45
C ASN A 203 30.87 -19.49 4.64
N HIS A 204 32.08 -19.89 4.31
CA HIS A 204 33.24 -18.99 4.32
C HIS A 204 33.08 -17.86 3.30
N LEU A 205 32.77 -18.18 2.06
CA LEU A 205 32.60 -17.16 1.02
C LEU A 205 31.42 -16.23 1.33
N LEU A 206 30.28 -16.80 1.74
CA LEU A 206 29.06 -16.02 1.92
C LEU A 206 29.05 -15.20 3.21
N TYR A 207 29.53 -15.76 4.30
CA TYR A 207 29.36 -15.18 5.65
C TYR A 207 30.68 -14.89 6.37
N ALA A 208 31.82 -15.30 5.80
CA ALA A 208 33.13 -15.27 6.45
C ALA A 208 33.07 -15.88 7.85
N ALA A 209 32.36 -17.02 7.99
CA ALA A 209 32.18 -17.69 9.26
C ALA A 209 33.51 -18.28 9.75
N ASP A 210 33.90 -17.95 10.97
CA ASP A 210 35.02 -18.61 11.65
C ASP A 210 34.64 -20.06 11.95
N TYR A 211 35.55 -21.00 11.63
CA TYR A 211 35.41 -22.37 12.07
C TYR A 211 36.73 -22.89 12.64
N GLU A 212 36.64 -23.92 13.49
CA GLU A 212 37.83 -24.55 14.08
C GLU A 212 38.75 -25.09 12.97
N GLY A 213 39.99 -24.57 12.95
CA GLY A 213 41.03 -25.00 12.00
C GLY A 213 41.14 -24.18 10.72
N GLY A 214 40.29 -23.16 10.51
CA GLY A 214 40.37 -22.28 9.34
C GLY A 214 41.37 -21.12 9.51
N PRO A 215 41.74 -20.44 8.39
CA PRO A 215 42.58 -19.27 8.45
C PRO A 215 41.90 -18.16 9.24
N ARG A 216 42.61 -17.45 10.13
CA ARG A 216 42.08 -16.27 10.81
C ARG A 216 41.71 -15.21 9.80
N LEU A 217 40.42 -14.86 9.77
CA LEU A 217 39.89 -13.82 8.88
C LEU A 217 40.58 -12.49 9.17
N SER A 218 41.05 -11.81 8.12
CA SER A 218 41.40 -10.41 8.26
C SER A 218 40.12 -9.61 8.55
N LYS A 219 40.19 -8.58 9.40
CA LYS A 219 39.04 -7.70 9.70
C LYS A 219 38.36 -7.07 8.45
N ARG A 220 38.93 -7.24 7.26
CA ARG A 220 38.45 -6.69 5.98
C ARG A 220 37.52 -7.61 5.20
N VAL A 221 37.47 -8.90 5.54
CA VAL A 221 36.61 -9.87 4.82
C VAL A 221 35.40 -10.16 5.68
N GLU A 222 34.24 -9.67 5.25
CA GLU A 222 32.97 -9.79 6.00
C GLU A 222 32.07 -10.91 5.44
N GLY A 223 32.47 -11.60 4.35
CA GLY A 223 31.60 -12.48 3.57
C GLY A 223 30.75 -11.73 2.57
N VAL A 224 30.54 -12.31 1.38
CA VAL A 224 29.84 -11.64 0.26
C VAL A 224 28.41 -11.25 0.63
N GLN A 225 27.69 -12.15 1.32
CA GLN A 225 26.31 -11.92 1.75
C GLN A 225 26.24 -10.80 2.79
N ASN A 226 27.14 -10.83 3.79
CA ASN A 226 27.16 -9.81 4.85
C ASN A 226 27.54 -8.43 4.30
N TYR A 227 28.53 -8.39 3.39
CA TYR A 227 28.93 -7.16 2.71
C TYR A 227 27.77 -6.53 1.94
N LEU A 228 27.04 -7.33 1.14
CA LEU A 228 25.91 -6.83 0.35
C LEU A 228 24.74 -6.42 1.22
N ASN A 229 24.42 -7.17 2.27
CA ASN A 229 23.40 -6.76 3.24
C ASN A 229 23.73 -5.40 3.87
N LYS A 230 24.97 -5.19 4.26
CA LYS A 230 25.43 -3.92 4.84
C LYS A 230 25.34 -2.77 3.84
N MET A 231 25.74 -3.02 2.59
CA MET A 231 25.78 -1.99 1.53
C MET A 231 24.39 -1.64 0.99
N LEU A 232 23.47 -2.60 0.93
CA LEU A 232 22.19 -2.45 0.22
C LEU A 232 21.00 -2.28 1.16
N ILE A 233 21.05 -2.91 2.33
CA ILE A 233 19.91 -2.93 3.26
C ILE A 233 20.12 -1.93 4.40
N ASN A 234 21.34 -1.88 4.97
CA ASN A 234 21.62 -1.10 6.18
C ASN A 234 22.16 0.30 5.89
N ARG A 235 22.43 0.64 4.63
CA ARG A 235 22.95 1.95 4.26
C ARG A 235 21.81 2.91 3.94
N ASP A 236 21.90 4.13 4.44
CA ASP A 236 21.06 5.22 4.00
C ASP A 236 21.33 5.51 2.51
N THR A 237 20.37 5.19 1.66
CA THR A 237 20.45 5.36 0.21
C THR A 237 20.00 6.75 -0.26
N SER A 238 19.55 7.62 0.64
CA SER A 238 19.04 8.96 0.32
C SER A 238 20.06 9.85 -0.41
N ASN A 239 21.36 9.57 -0.20
CA ASN A 239 22.47 10.32 -0.81
C ASN A 239 23.07 9.64 -2.05
N LEU A 240 22.51 8.52 -2.52
CA LEU A 240 23.01 7.84 -3.72
C LEU A 240 22.34 8.41 -4.98
N LYS A 241 23.13 8.49 -6.07
CA LYS A 241 22.56 8.85 -7.38
C LYS A 241 21.53 7.81 -7.83
N GLU A 242 20.42 8.25 -8.39
CA GLU A 242 19.30 7.41 -8.82
C GLU A 242 19.73 6.22 -9.70
N ALA A 243 20.70 6.43 -10.60
CA ALA A 243 21.26 5.37 -11.44
C ALA A 243 21.99 4.28 -10.63
N SER A 244 22.64 4.65 -9.51
CA SER A 244 23.30 3.69 -8.61
C SER A 244 22.26 2.92 -7.80
N VAL A 245 21.21 3.58 -7.34
CA VAL A 245 20.09 2.93 -6.65
C VAL A 245 19.42 1.90 -7.57
N LYS A 246 19.12 2.25 -8.82
CA LYS A 246 18.53 1.31 -9.79
C LYS A 246 19.43 0.09 -10.06
N ARG A 247 20.76 0.28 -10.16
CA ARG A 247 21.71 -0.83 -10.33
C ARG A 247 21.80 -1.76 -9.12
N LEU A 248 21.52 -1.24 -7.94
CA LEU A 248 21.58 -2.02 -6.70
C LEU A 248 20.24 -2.71 -6.42
N MET A 249 19.14 -2.05 -6.74
CA MET A 249 17.79 -2.59 -6.48
C MET A 249 17.48 -3.88 -7.26
N TYR A 250 18.14 -4.16 -8.40
CA TYR A 250 17.93 -5.43 -9.08
C TYR A 250 18.52 -6.63 -8.34
N LEU A 251 19.41 -6.39 -7.35
CA LEU A 251 19.99 -7.43 -6.49
C LEU A 251 19.12 -7.71 -5.25
N VAL A 252 18.16 -6.83 -4.98
CA VAL A 252 17.35 -6.87 -3.75
C VAL A 252 16.04 -7.58 -4.04
N GLU A 253 15.74 -8.57 -3.25
CA GLU A 253 14.47 -9.29 -3.26
C GLU A 253 13.69 -9.00 -1.97
N GLU A 254 12.38 -8.83 -2.11
CA GLU A 254 11.50 -8.82 -0.95
C GLU A 254 11.20 -10.26 -0.53
N LYS A 255 11.52 -10.59 0.71
CA LYS A 255 11.18 -11.89 1.32
C LYS A 255 10.25 -11.68 2.51
N PRO A 256 9.35 -12.63 2.81
CA PRO A 256 8.60 -12.59 4.07
C PRO A 256 9.56 -12.48 5.25
N CYS A 257 9.19 -11.67 6.24
CA CYS A 257 10.00 -11.50 7.44
C CYS A 257 10.20 -12.87 8.13
N PRO A 258 11.45 -13.27 8.45
CA PRO A 258 11.72 -14.59 9.04
C PRO A 258 11.14 -14.77 10.44
N VAL A 259 10.79 -13.69 11.14
CA VAL A 259 10.25 -13.72 12.50
C VAL A 259 8.73 -13.75 12.51
N CYS A 260 8.08 -12.84 11.78
CA CYS A 260 6.61 -12.79 11.77
C CYS A 260 5.98 -13.50 10.55
N HIS A 261 6.77 -14.01 9.64
CA HIS A 261 6.31 -14.73 8.43
C HIS A 261 5.25 -13.98 7.63
N GLY A 262 5.41 -12.67 7.49
CA GLY A 262 4.46 -11.80 6.77
C GLY A 262 3.36 -11.19 7.63
N ARG A 263 3.14 -11.69 8.86
CA ARG A 263 2.01 -11.29 9.73
C ARG A 263 2.11 -9.87 10.31
N ARG A 264 3.24 -9.17 10.15
CA ARG A 264 3.48 -7.78 10.53
C ARG A 264 3.48 -7.47 12.04
N LEU A 265 2.88 -8.32 12.87
CA LEU A 265 2.72 -8.14 14.31
C LEU A 265 3.75 -8.96 15.09
N ASN A 266 4.00 -8.56 16.33
CA ASN A 266 4.85 -9.29 17.25
C ASN A 266 4.14 -10.52 17.83
N ALA A 267 4.90 -11.44 18.43
CA ALA A 267 4.37 -12.68 18.99
C ALA A 267 3.31 -12.45 20.08
N LYS A 268 3.44 -11.40 20.87
CA LYS A 268 2.49 -11.05 21.93
C LYS A 268 1.11 -10.68 21.36
N ALA A 269 1.07 -9.84 20.32
CA ALA A 269 -0.17 -9.49 19.63
C ALA A 269 -0.80 -10.73 18.98
N LEU A 270 0.01 -11.59 18.34
CA LEU A 270 -0.44 -12.80 17.66
C LEU A 270 -0.92 -13.90 18.60
N SER A 271 -0.50 -13.90 19.87
CA SER A 271 -0.98 -14.88 20.86
C SER A 271 -2.42 -14.64 21.30
N CYS A 272 -2.91 -13.41 21.15
CA CYS A 272 -4.28 -13.05 21.53
C CYS A 272 -5.29 -13.56 20.51
N LYS A 273 -6.31 -14.26 20.99
CA LYS A 273 -7.33 -14.92 20.15
C LYS A 273 -8.73 -14.43 20.49
N VAL A 274 -9.58 -14.31 19.46
CA VAL A 274 -11.02 -14.11 19.54
C VAL A 274 -11.68 -15.24 18.76
N LYS A 275 -12.58 -16.01 19.36
CA LYS A 275 -13.17 -17.21 18.71
C LYS A 275 -12.11 -18.17 18.13
N GLY A 276 -10.94 -18.26 18.75
CA GLY A 276 -9.84 -19.14 18.32
C GLY A 276 -8.90 -18.53 17.28
N TYR A 277 -9.22 -17.39 16.69
CA TYR A 277 -8.43 -16.72 15.64
C TYR A 277 -7.60 -15.57 16.19
N SER A 278 -6.37 -15.40 15.72
CA SER A 278 -5.57 -14.19 15.92
C SER A 278 -6.04 -13.08 14.98
N ILE A 279 -5.63 -11.84 15.26
CA ILE A 279 -6.07 -10.68 14.48
C ILE A 279 -5.62 -10.75 13.02
N ASP A 280 -4.42 -11.26 12.76
CA ASP A 280 -3.90 -11.46 11.40
C ASP A 280 -4.68 -12.53 10.64
N GLU A 281 -5.04 -13.65 11.30
CA GLU A 281 -5.88 -14.69 10.72
C GLU A 281 -7.25 -14.12 10.31
N MET A 282 -7.89 -13.30 11.15
CA MET A 282 -9.13 -12.60 10.77
C MET A 282 -8.93 -11.58 9.65
N CYS A 283 -7.78 -10.92 9.58
CA CYS A 283 -7.48 -9.99 8.51
C CYS A 283 -7.23 -10.67 7.16
N GLU A 284 -6.88 -11.95 7.15
CA GLU A 284 -6.68 -12.74 5.93
C GLU A 284 -7.96 -13.37 5.39
N MET A 285 -9.00 -13.51 6.22
CA MET A 285 -10.31 -14.02 5.80
C MET A 285 -10.91 -13.15 4.69
N GLU A 286 -11.62 -13.77 3.75
CA GLU A 286 -12.47 -13.05 2.83
C GLU A 286 -13.59 -12.32 3.58
N PHE A 287 -14.04 -11.21 3.05
CA PHE A 287 -15.06 -10.38 3.74
C PHE A 287 -16.34 -11.13 4.06
N THR A 288 -16.74 -12.07 3.22
CA THR A 288 -17.92 -12.92 3.49
C THR A 288 -17.69 -13.81 4.72
N GLU A 289 -16.55 -14.49 4.77
CA GLU A 289 -16.18 -15.37 5.88
C GLU A 289 -16.07 -14.60 7.20
N LEU A 290 -15.36 -13.46 7.15
CA LEU A 290 -15.20 -12.59 8.32
C LEU A 290 -16.53 -12.04 8.82
N TYR A 291 -17.44 -11.65 7.90
CA TYR A 291 -18.79 -11.19 8.24
C TYR A 291 -19.58 -12.25 8.98
N ASP A 292 -19.58 -13.48 8.49
CA ASP A 292 -20.30 -14.58 9.10
C ASP A 292 -19.70 -14.94 10.46
N LEU A 293 -18.37 -14.95 10.60
CA LEU A 293 -17.69 -15.19 11.88
C LEU A 293 -18.04 -14.11 12.91
N LEU A 294 -17.99 -12.83 12.55
CA LEU A 294 -18.27 -11.73 13.47
C LEU A 294 -19.70 -11.79 14.03
N LYS A 295 -20.67 -12.24 13.23
CA LYS A 295 -22.06 -12.45 13.68
C LYS A 295 -22.22 -13.51 14.75
N THR A 296 -21.28 -14.42 14.88
CA THR A 296 -21.32 -15.45 15.95
C THR A 296 -20.86 -14.93 17.30
N ILE A 297 -20.33 -13.69 17.35
CA ILE A 297 -19.81 -13.09 18.59
C ILE A 297 -20.98 -12.36 19.28
N ASP A 298 -21.43 -12.93 20.39
CA ASP A 298 -22.46 -12.34 21.25
C ASP A 298 -21.81 -11.90 22.57
N ASP A 299 -21.35 -10.62 22.60
CA ASP A 299 -20.73 -10.02 23.79
C ASP A 299 -21.10 -8.53 23.85
N PRO A 300 -21.82 -8.10 24.90
CA PRO A 300 -22.28 -6.72 25.05
C PRO A 300 -21.17 -5.67 25.05
N ARG A 301 -19.94 -6.04 25.44
CA ARG A 301 -18.79 -5.12 25.48
C ARG A 301 -18.34 -4.64 24.10
N VAL A 302 -18.72 -5.36 23.06
CA VAL A 302 -18.26 -5.13 21.67
C VAL A 302 -19.39 -5.07 20.65
N SER A 303 -20.67 -5.14 21.05
CA SER A 303 -21.82 -5.14 20.15
C SER A 303 -21.77 -4.00 19.12
N THR A 304 -21.58 -2.77 19.58
CA THR A 304 -21.48 -1.60 18.68
C THR A 304 -20.30 -1.67 17.71
N VAL A 305 -19.19 -2.27 18.12
CA VAL A 305 -18.00 -2.46 17.26
C VAL A 305 -18.28 -3.51 16.20
N ILE A 306 -18.92 -4.60 16.58
CA ILE A 306 -19.33 -5.68 15.66
C ILE A 306 -20.34 -5.15 14.64
N ASP A 307 -21.35 -4.41 15.09
CA ASP A 307 -22.36 -3.82 14.20
C ASP A 307 -21.72 -2.90 13.16
N ALA A 308 -20.79 -2.04 13.58
CA ALA A 308 -20.06 -1.15 12.68
C ALA A 308 -19.18 -1.93 11.69
N LEU A 309 -18.47 -2.97 12.14
CA LEU A 309 -17.67 -3.85 11.27
C LEU A 309 -18.56 -4.60 10.28
N CYS A 310 -19.64 -5.22 10.75
CA CYS A 310 -20.58 -5.94 9.90
C CYS A 310 -21.24 -5.02 8.87
N ALA A 311 -21.61 -3.81 9.25
CA ALA A 311 -22.15 -2.82 8.30
C ALA A 311 -21.13 -2.42 7.23
N SER A 312 -19.84 -2.28 7.58
CA SER A 312 -18.78 -1.97 6.63
C SER A 312 -18.47 -3.16 5.71
N LEU A 313 -18.36 -4.37 6.25
CA LEU A 313 -18.17 -5.59 5.47
C LEU A 313 -19.35 -5.83 4.51
N LYS A 314 -20.60 -5.62 4.98
CA LYS A 314 -21.78 -5.76 4.14
C LYS A 314 -21.72 -4.82 2.93
N ARG A 315 -21.35 -3.55 3.12
CA ARG A 315 -21.16 -2.61 2.00
C ARG A 315 -20.09 -3.09 1.02
N MET A 316 -18.97 -3.66 1.52
CA MET A 316 -17.92 -4.22 0.65
C MET A 316 -18.43 -5.40 -0.18
N ILE A 317 -19.20 -6.30 0.44
CA ILE A 317 -19.82 -7.45 -0.23
C ILE A 317 -20.82 -6.99 -1.28
N ASP A 318 -21.69 -6.03 -0.93
CA ASP A 318 -22.76 -5.54 -1.81
C ASP A 318 -22.22 -4.80 -3.04
N ILE A 319 -21.05 -4.16 -2.95
CA ILE A 319 -20.38 -3.51 -4.10
C ILE A 319 -19.57 -4.50 -4.96
N GLY A 320 -19.62 -5.81 -4.66
CA GLY A 320 -18.92 -6.82 -5.45
C GLY A 320 -17.45 -7.02 -5.08
N LEU A 321 -17.09 -6.83 -3.80
CA LEU A 321 -15.76 -7.10 -3.26
C LEU A 321 -15.76 -8.20 -2.16
N PRO A 322 -16.58 -9.27 -2.24
CA PRO A 322 -16.70 -10.28 -1.19
C PRO A 322 -15.40 -11.06 -0.97
N TYR A 323 -14.58 -11.22 -2.01
CA TYR A 323 -13.34 -12.00 -2.07
C TYR A 323 -12.11 -11.25 -1.55
N LEU A 324 -12.24 -9.95 -1.25
CA LEU A 324 -11.11 -9.20 -0.67
C LEU A 324 -10.97 -9.52 0.82
N SER A 325 -9.74 -9.35 1.30
CA SER A 325 -9.39 -9.42 2.71
C SER A 325 -8.85 -8.09 3.22
N MET A 326 -8.89 -7.88 4.54
CA MET A 326 -8.33 -6.66 5.14
C MET A 326 -6.81 -6.53 4.94
N ASN A 327 -6.11 -7.66 4.81
CA ASN A 327 -4.65 -7.70 4.69
C ASN A 327 -4.15 -7.40 3.28
N ARG A 328 -5.05 -7.37 2.27
CA ARG A 328 -4.71 -7.08 0.89
C ARG A 328 -4.01 -5.73 0.79
N GLU A 329 -2.81 -5.69 0.23
CA GLU A 329 -2.06 -4.46 0.02
C GLU A 329 -2.79 -3.54 -0.99
N SER A 330 -2.92 -2.26 -0.67
CA SER A 330 -3.61 -1.30 -1.54
C SER A 330 -2.97 -1.12 -2.90
N SER A 331 -1.66 -1.30 -3.00
CA SER A 331 -0.89 -1.24 -4.24
C SER A 331 -1.19 -2.38 -5.22
N THR A 332 -1.76 -3.49 -4.73
CA THR A 332 -2.10 -4.67 -5.54
C THR A 332 -3.53 -4.67 -6.04
N LEU A 333 -4.33 -3.66 -5.68
CA LEU A 333 -5.70 -3.52 -6.14
C LEU A 333 -5.74 -3.09 -7.61
N SER A 334 -6.66 -3.65 -8.36
CA SER A 334 -7.03 -3.14 -9.68
C SER A 334 -7.67 -1.75 -9.58
N GLY A 335 -7.69 -0.98 -10.68
CA GLY A 335 -8.33 0.34 -10.69
C GLY A 335 -9.80 0.30 -10.26
N GLY A 336 -10.55 -0.70 -10.71
CA GLY A 336 -11.95 -0.88 -10.34
C GLY A 336 -12.13 -1.27 -8.86
N GLU A 337 -11.27 -2.13 -8.29
CA GLU A 337 -11.29 -2.45 -6.85
C GLU A 337 -10.98 -1.22 -5.99
N ALA A 338 -9.95 -0.46 -6.38
CA ALA A 338 -9.57 0.77 -5.70
C ALA A 338 -10.69 1.82 -5.71
N GLN A 339 -11.36 1.98 -6.85
CA GLN A 339 -12.49 2.89 -7.01
C GLN A 339 -13.68 2.47 -6.13
N ARG A 340 -14.05 1.18 -6.12
CA ARG A 340 -15.13 0.64 -5.28
C ARG A 340 -14.79 0.79 -3.78
N LEU A 341 -13.56 0.55 -3.40
CA LEU A 341 -13.12 0.76 -2.02
C LEU A 341 -13.24 2.23 -1.59
N LYS A 342 -12.84 3.17 -2.46
CA LYS A 342 -13.05 4.61 -2.25
C LYS A 342 -14.53 4.94 -2.10
N LEU A 343 -15.37 4.39 -2.97
CA LEU A 343 -16.82 4.59 -2.94
C LEU A 343 -17.40 4.18 -1.58
N VAL A 344 -17.14 2.96 -1.12
CA VAL A 344 -17.64 2.49 0.20
C VAL A 344 -17.16 3.39 1.33
N ARG A 345 -15.89 3.81 1.32
CA ARG A 345 -15.32 4.70 2.33
C ARG A 345 -16.08 6.03 2.39
N TYR A 346 -16.34 6.66 1.25
CA TYR A 346 -17.01 7.96 1.22
C TYR A 346 -18.50 7.87 1.52
N MET A 347 -19.16 6.77 1.12
CA MET A 347 -20.56 6.53 1.46
C MET A 347 -20.76 6.21 2.95
N ALA A 348 -19.75 5.69 3.63
CA ALA A 348 -19.78 5.50 5.07
C ALA A 348 -19.58 6.83 5.85
N SER A 349 -19.18 7.90 5.15
CA SER A 349 -19.00 9.22 5.78
C SER A 349 -20.35 9.86 6.12
N SER A 350 -20.45 10.37 7.31
CA SER A 350 -21.61 11.19 7.74
C SER A 350 -21.57 12.64 7.24
N LEU A 351 -20.59 12.98 6.38
CA LEU A 351 -20.46 14.35 5.85
C LEU A 351 -21.59 14.65 4.88
N THR A 352 -22.33 15.69 5.15
CA THR A 352 -23.42 16.21 4.31
C THR A 352 -22.99 17.46 3.55
N GLY A 353 -23.66 17.78 2.45
CA GLY A 353 -23.37 19.00 1.69
C GLY A 353 -22.12 18.93 0.80
N MET A 354 -21.59 17.75 0.55
CA MET A 354 -20.46 17.54 -0.36
C MET A 354 -20.93 17.11 -1.75
N THR A 355 -20.09 17.38 -2.76
CA THR A 355 -20.27 16.91 -4.13
C THR A 355 -19.35 15.72 -4.37
N TYR A 356 -19.90 14.54 -4.62
CA TYR A 356 -19.14 13.36 -5.01
C TYR A 356 -19.08 13.25 -6.53
N ILE A 357 -17.88 13.11 -7.08
CA ILE A 357 -17.64 13.05 -8.52
C ILE A 357 -17.07 11.67 -8.83
N PHE A 358 -17.81 10.89 -9.63
CA PHE A 358 -17.45 9.53 -10.02
C PHE A 358 -17.00 9.50 -11.49
N ASP A 359 -15.85 8.89 -11.75
CA ASP A 359 -15.36 8.64 -13.10
C ASP A 359 -15.73 7.22 -13.52
N GLU A 360 -16.69 7.11 -14.45
CA GLU A 360 -17.17 5.84 -15.03
C GLU A 360 -17.32 4.71 -13.97
N PRO A 361 -18.09 4.90 -12.89
CA PRO A 361 -18.10 3.99 -11.75
C PRO A 361 -18.59 2.58 -12.08
N SER A 362 -19.27 2.39 -13.21
CA SER A 362 -19.76 1.09 -13.69
C SER A 362 -18.79 0.35 -14.60
N THR A 363 -17.67 0.97 -15.00
CA THR A 363 -16.71 0.37 -15.93
C THR A 363 -16.09 -0.90 -15.34
N GLY A 364 -16.10 -1.98 -16.12
CA GLY A 364 -15.57 -3.28 -15.72
C GLY A 364 -16.43 -4.04 -14.70
N LEU A 365 -17.64 -3.59 -14.40
CA LEU A 365 -18.58 -4.30 -13.54
C LEU A 365 -19.46 -5.28 -14.33
N HIS A 366 -19.76 -6.42 -13.69
CA HIS A 366 -20.82 -7.29 -14.16
C HIS A 366 -22.19 -6.57 -14.04
N PRO A 367 -23.16 -6.76 -14.96
CA PRO A 367 -24.48 -6.08 -14.91
C PRO A 367 -25.19 -6.17 -13.55
N ARG A 368 -25.06 -7.30 -12.86
CA ARG A 368 -25.61 -7.49 -11.50
C ARG A 368 -24.99 -6.51 -10.47
N ASP A 369 -23.69 -6.25 -10.59
CA ASP A 369 -22.98 -5.35 -9.67
C ASP A 369 -23.24 -3.88 -10.00
N VAL A 370 -23.52 -3.54 -11.27
CA VAL A 370 -23.97 -2.21 -11.68
C VAL A 370 -25.29 -1.86 -11.01
N HIS A 371 -26.24 -2.81 -10.96
CA HIS A 371 -27.51 -2.59 -10.28
C HIS A 371 -27.31 -2.33 -8.77
N ARG A 372 -26.53 -3.16 -8.11
CA ARG A 372 -26.21 -2.99 -6.68
C ARG A 372 -25.51 -1.65 -6.38
N MET A 373 -24.56 -1.26 -7.21
CA MET A 373 -23.90 0.04 -7.11
C MET A 373 -24.89 1.20 -7.29
N SER A 374 -25.84 1.09 -8.25
CA SER A 374 -26.88 2.10 -8.48
C SER A 374 -27.78 2.25 -7.26
N GLU A 375 -28.15 1.16 -6.61
CA GLU A 375 -28.93 1.19 -5.36
C GLU A 375 -28.16 1.82 -4.20
N LEU A 376 -26.86 1.56 -4.11
CA LEU A 376 -26.00 2.18 -3.11
C LEU A 376 -25.82 3.69 -3.30
N LEU A 377 -25.87 4.19 -4.54
CA LEU A 377 -25.74 5.61 -4.84
C LEU A 377 -27.02 6.40 -4.58
N LYS A 378 -28.19 5.75 -4.57
CA LYS A 378 -29.48 6.36 -4.25
C LYS A 378 -29.65 6.57 -2.74
#